data_756ed3c0a2ff55a6f89e194b6f05e7ff
#
_entry.id   756ed3c0a2ff55a6f89e194b6f05e7ff
#
_cell.length_a   1.000
_cell.length_b   1.000
_cell.length_c   1.000
_cell.angle_alpha   90.00
_cell.angle_beta   90.00
_cell.angle_gamma   90.00
#
_symmetry.space_group_name_H-M   'P 1'
#
loop_
_entity.id
_entity.type
_entity.pdbx_description
1 polymer ?
#
loop_
_entity_poly.entity_id
_entity_poly.type
_entity_poly.pdbx_seq_one_letter_code
_entity_poly.pdbx_strand_id
1 'polypeptide(L)'
;MPDTGGSTTACTIVARNYLPAARVLAESYLRHHPGRHFVVAVIDGDGEYPDGSVVPGAQLVGPDALGIDAETYLRMATAYTVMELATAVKPFLLRELRSGSDVVVYLDPDVEVYSSLDGVTALAAEHGIVLTPHNLEPMPRDGKEPDEAVIMGTGMFNLGFVAVGPGSEPFLDFWAQRLERDAVVAPEQQLFTDQRWVDCVPGLFGHHVARDPGLNVAYWNAWERPLSRDTDAAVRVAGEPLRFVHFSGYRPERPWLLSSHCARDPRVLLSEYPVLRELCDGYGRALRAAGYGGPEPSAAYRYATTPEGEPLT
;
A
#
# COMPACT_ATOMS: atom_id res chain seq x y z
N MET A 1 14.21 6.72 -28.54
CA MET A 1 12.80 7.17 -28.59
C MET A 1 12.71 8.34 -27.63
N PRO A 2 12.18 9.51 -28.02
CA PRO A 2 11.94 10.56 -27.03
C PRO A 2 10.94 10.05 -26.00
N ASP A 3 11.21 10.35 -24.75
CA ASP A 3 10.39 10.05 -23.58
C ASP A 3 9.01 10.72 -23.79
N THR A 4 8.02 9.94 -24.23
CA THR A 4 6.61 10.35 -24.29
C THR A 4 5.92 10.13 -22.94
N GLY A 5 6.72 9.98 -21.89
CA GLY A 5 6.24 9.71 -20.56
C GLY A 5 5.55 10.92 -19.96
N GLY A 6 4.23 10.89 -19.90
CA GLY A 6 3.43 11.76 -19.07
C GLY A 6 3.96 11.80 -17.62
N SER A 7 3.64 12.86 -16.88
CA SER A 7 4.08 13.04 -15.50
C SER A 7 3.51 11.93 -14.61
N THR A 8 4.38 11.26 -13.84
CA THR A 8 3.97 10.20 -12.90
C THR A 8 4.37 10.59 -11.49
N THR A 9 3.43 10.49 -10.56
CA THR A 9 3.67 10.65 -9.13
C THR A 9 3.34 9.34 -8.42
N ALA A 10 4.23 8.89 -7.54
CA ALA A 10 3.91 7.83 -6.58
C ALA A 10 3.54 8.43 -5.23
N CYS A 11 2.72 7.73 -4.47
CA CYS A 11 2.33 8.20 -3.14
C CYS A 11 2.07 7.06 -2.16
N THR A 12 2.10 7.43 -0.88
CA THR A 12 1.67 6.59 0.23
C THR A 12 0.96 7.42 1.29
N ILE A 13 0.22 6.76 2.19
CA ILE A 13 -0.50 7.38 3.30
C ILE A 13 -0.06 6.71 4.59
N VAL A 14 0.31 7.51 5.59
CA VAL A 14 0.79 7.03 6.89
C VAL A 14 0.27 7.88 8.05
N ALA A 15 0.20 7.29 9.23
CA ALA A 15 0.32 8.05 10.47
C ALA A 15 1.80 8.24 10.84
N ARG A 16 2.11 9.18 11.72
CA ARG A 16 3.51 9.52 12.10
C ARG A 16 4.34 8.33 12.56
N ASN A 17 3.73 7.38 13.25
CA ASN A 17 4.41 6.17 13.71
C ASN A 17 4.85 5.22 12.58
N TYR A 18 4.31 5.40 11.36
CA TYR A 18 4.65 4.61 10.17
C TYR A 18 5.64 5.30 9.22
N LEU A 19 6.14 6.48 9.56
CA LEU A 19 7.15 7.21 8.77
C LEU A 19 8.41 6.38 8.45
N PRO A 20 8.94 5.52 9.36
CA PRO A 20 10.04 4.63 9.00
C PRO A 20 9.74 3.71 7.82
N ALA A 21 8.52 3.17 7.73
CA ALA A 21 8.09 2.32 6.62
C ALA A 21 7.95 3.14 5.33
N ALA A 22 7.32 4.31 5.39
CA ALA A 22 7.22 5.23 4.25
C ALA A 22 8.60 5.62 3.71
N ARG A 23 9.61 5.77 4.58
CA ARG A 23 10.99 6.04 4.18
C ARG A 23 11.59 4.89 3.37
N VAL A 24 11.45 3.65 3.83
CA VAL A 24 11.94 2.47 3.10
C VAL A 24 11.27 2.36 1.73
N LEU A 25 9.95 2.55 1.68
CA LEU A 25 9.20 2.57 0.44
C LEU A 25 9.68 3.66 -0.52
N ALA A 26 9.74 4.92 -0.07
CA ALA A 26 10.15 6.05 -0.91
C ALA A 26 11.57 5.88 -1.45
N GLU A 27 12.54 5.51 -0.59
CA GLU A 27 13.93 5.25 -0.99
C GLU A 27 14.03 4.12 -2.01
N SER A 28 13.27 3.03 -1.83
CA SER A 28 13.27 1.91 -2.77
C SER A 28 12.60 2.29 -4.10
N TYR A 29 11.48 3.00 -4.08
CA TYR A 29 10.81 3.48 -5.28
C TYR A 29 11.70 4.43 -6.09
N LEU A 30 12.25 5.47 -5.46
CA LEU A 30 13.07 6.49 -6.12
C LEU A 30 14.38 5.93 -6.69
N ARG A 31 14.93 4.87 -6.08
CA ARG A 31 16.10 4.14 -6.60
C ARG A 31 15.84 3.55 -8.00
N HIS A 32 14.62 3.07 -8.24
CA HIS A 32 14.21 2.47 -9.51
C HIS A 32 13.52 3.44 -10.47
N HIS A 33 13.20 4.65 -9.97
CA HIS A 33 12.52 5.69 -10.75
C HIS A 33 13.18 7.06 -10.51
N PRO A 34 14.45 7.23 -10.91
CA PRO A 34 15.17 8.48 -10.67
C PRO A 34 14.45 9.66 -11.35
N GLY A 35 14.32 10.76 -10.60
CA GLY A 35 13.65 11.98 -11.08
C GLY A 35 12.12 11.96 -11.02
N ARG A 36 11.49 10.88 -10.56
CA ARG A 36 10.04 10.85 -10.31
C ARG A 36 9.70 11.49 -8.97
N HIS A 37 8.46 11.95 -8.85
CA HIS A 37 7.92 12.50 -7.60
C HIS A 37 7.37 11.39 -6.71
N PHE A 38 7.60 11.55 -5.40
CA PHE A 38 7.01 10.69 -4.38
C PHE A 38 6.37 11.55 -3.28
N VAL A 39 5.11 11.29 -2.95
CA VAL A 39 4.35 12.04 -1.94
C VAL A 39 4.01 11.13 -0.77
N VAL A 40 4.25 11.59 0.46
CA VAL A 40 3.84 10.92 1.69
C VAL A 40 2.79 11.79 2.39
N ALA A 41 1.54 11.31 2.42
CA ALA A 41 0.48 11.98 3.16
C ALA A 41 0.46 11.48 4.62
N VAL A 42 0.62 12.40 5.57
CA VAL A 42 0.65 12.08 7.02
C VAL A 42 -0.67 12.50 7.63
N ILE A 43 -1.53 11.53 7.91
CA ILE A 43 -2.93 11.74 8.31
C ILE A 43 -3.11 12.39 9.69
N ASP A 44 -2.14 12.27 10.58
CA ASP A 44 -2.14 12.88 11.91
C ASP A 44 -1.05 13.95 12.06
N GLY A 45 -0.56 14.45 10.93
CA GLY A 45 0.43 15.52 10.87
C GLY A 45 -0.19 16.90 11.12
N ASP A 46 0.67 17.84 11.46
CA ASP A 46 0.32 19.25 11.70
C ASP A 46 0.64 20.18 10.52
N GLY A 47 1.11 19.59 9.41
CA GLY A 47 1.48 20.33 8.20
C GLY A 47 2.91 20.90 8.24
N GLU A 48 3.59 20.87 9.37
CA GLU A 48 4.98 21.32 9.50
C GLU A 48 5.93 20.11 9.39
N TYR A 49 6.44 19.88 8.18
CA TYR A 49 7.46 18.86 7.96
C TYR A 49 8.76 19.55 7.54
N PRO A 50 9.86 19.40 8.32
CA PRO A 50 11.15 19.93 7.91
C PRO A 50 11.57 19.29 6.58
N ASP A 51 11.94 20.13 5.63
CA ASP A 51 12.32 19.74 4.27
C ASP A 51 13.28 18.54 4.25
N GLY A 52 12.84 17.44 3.63
CA GLY A 52 13.68 16.32 3.20
C GLY A 52 14.36 15.49 4.28
N SER A 53 14.21 15.83 5.56
CA SER A 53 14.95 15.14 6.64
C SER A 53 14.29 13.85 7.10
N VAL A 54 12.95 13.77 7.04
CA VAL A 54 12.19 12.61 7.57
C VAL A 54 12.10 11.50 6.55
N VAL A 55 11.77 11.84 5.29
CA VAL A 55 11.74 10.89 4.16
C VAL A 55 12.51 11.50 2.98
N PRO A 56 13.80 11.19 2.83
CA PRO A 56 14.64 11.78 1.79
C PRO A 56 14.08 11.59 0.38
N GLY A 57 14.01 12.68 -0.37
CA GLY A 57 13.54 12.68 -1.76
C GLY A 57 12.03 12.64 -1.93
N ALA A 58 11.24 12.55 -0.85
CA ALA A 58 9.80 12.61 -0.90
C ALA A 58 9.25 13.96 -0.39
N GLN A 59 8.10 14.35 -0.92
CA GLN A 59 7.32 15.47 -0.41
C GLN A 59 6.36 14.96 0.68
N LEU A 60 6.44 15.51 1.89
CA LEU A 60 5.48 15.24 2.94
C LEU A 60 4.35 16.27 2.87
N VAL A 61 3.11 15.78 3.02
CA VAL A 61 1.91 16.63 3.05
C VAL A 61 1.02 16.25 4.23
N GLY A 62 0.27 17.21 4.74
CA GLY A 62 -0.70 17.01 5.82
C GLY A 62 -2.12 16.75 5.31
N PRO A 63 -3.09 16.68 6.22
CA PRO A 63 -4.50 16.47 5.89
C PRO A 63 -5.10 17.53 4.96
N ASP A 64 -4.61 18.75 5.01
CA ASP A 64 -5.02 19.88 4.16
C ASP A 64 -4.77 19.65 2.66
N ALA A 65 -3.80 18.78 2.32
CA ALA A 65 -3.50 18.42 0.94
C ALA A 65 -4.41 17.31 0.37
N LEU A 66 -5.39 16.81 1.14
CA LEU A 66 -6.28 15.73 0.71
C LEU A 66 -7.52 16.22 -0.07
N GLY A 67 -7.75 17.53 -0.16
CA GLY A 67 -8.95 18.09 -0.80
C GLY A 67 -10.24 17.73 -0.06
N ILE A 68 -10.17 17.47 1.23
CA ILE A 68 -11.29 17.22 2.15
C ILE A 68 -11.45 18.46 3.03
N ASP A 69 -12.68 18.97 3.19
CA ASP A 69 -12.90 20.06 4.12
C ASP A 69 -12.62 19.63 5.58
N ALA A 70 -12.20 20.59 6.41
CA ALA A 70 -11.71 20.32 7.76
C ALA A 70 -12.76 19.64 8.66
N GLU A 71 -14.05 19.96 8.51
CA GLU A 71 -15.14 19.36 9.30
C GLU A 71 -15.34 17.89 8.91
N THR A 72 -15.42 17.60 7.61
CA THR A 72 -15.52 16.23 7.09
C THR A 72 -14.29 15.41 7.49
N TYR A 73 -13.07 15.98 7.35
CA TYR A 73 -11.86 15.28 7.77
C TYR A 73 -11.87 14.95 9.26
N LEU A 74 -12.21 15.90 10.12
CA LEU A 74 -12.26 15.68 11.57
C LEU A 74 -13.30 14.62 11.94
N ARG A 75 -14.47 14.62 11.29
CA ARG A 75 -15.50 13.60 11.46
C ARG A 75 -14.97 12.20 11.10
N MET A 76 -14.28 12.07 9.96
CA MET A 76 -13.67 10.81 9.56
C MET A 76 -12.56 10.38 10.56
N ALA A 77 -11.69 11.30 10.94
CA ALA A 77 -10.56 11.04 11.82
C ALA A 77 -10.97 10.62 13.25
N THR A 78 -12.16 11.06 13.71
CA THR A 78 -12.70 10.68 15.02
C THR A 78 -13.60 9.43 14.97
N ALA A 79 -14.14 9.09 13.80
CA ALA A 79 -14.98 7.92 13.62
C ALA A 79 -14.20 6.65 13.24
N TYR A 80 -13.05 6.80 12.60
CA TYR A 80 -12.24 5.72 12.09
C TYR A 80 -11.03 5.42 12.99
N THR A 81 -10.66 4.16 13.05
CA THR A 81 -9.32 3.79 13.54
C THR A 81 -8.25 4.36 12.61
N VAL A 82 -6.99 4.38 13.06
CA VAL A 82 -5.87 4.90 12.25
C VAL A 82 -5.75 4.18 10.90
N MET A 83 -5.99 2.86 10.86
CA MET A 83 -5.96 2.07 9.63
C MET A 83 -7.13 2.41 8.71
N GLU A 84 -8.33 2.48 9.25
CA GLU A 84 -9.52 2.84 8.48
C GLU A 84 -9.42 4.26 7.91
N LEU A 85 -8.93 5.22 8.69
CA LEU A 85 -8.70 6.58 8.16
C LEU A 85 -7.65 6.59 7.05
N ALA A 86 -6.51 5.92 7.25
CA ALA A 86 -5.45 5.89 6.24
C ALA A 86 -5.94 5.29 4.91
N THR A 87 -6.81 4.28 4.97
CA THR A 87 -7.42 3.69 3.77
C THR A 87 -8.55 4.56 3.22
N ALA A 88 -9.36 5.19 4.09
CA ALA A 88 -10.49 6.02 3.69
C ALA A 88 -10.08 7.24 2.87
N VAL A 89 -8.96 7.87 3.17
CA VAL A 89 -8.50 9.08 2.47
C VAL A 89 -7.77 8.81 1.15
N LYS A 90 -7.56 7.54 0.80
CA LYS A 90 -6.83 7.13 -0.41
C LYS A 90 -7.39 7.74 -1.70
N PRO A 91 -8.70 7.63 -2.03
CA PRO A 91 -9.25 8.23 -3.25
C PRO A 91 -9.14 9.75 -3.28
N PHE A 92 -9.19 10.41 -2.15
CA PHE A 92 -9.05 11.86 -2.06
C PHE A 92 -7.63 12.30 -2.43
N LEU A 93 -6.60 11.68 -1.84
CA LEU A 93 -5.21 11.95 -2.20
C LEU A 93 -4.95 11.66 -3.68
N LEU A 94 -5.43 10.51 -4.19
CA LEU A 94 -5.26 10.14 -5.59
C LEU A 94 -5.89 11.19 -6.52
N ARG A 95 -7.07 11.69 -6.21
CA ARG A 95 -7.77 12.72 -6.98
C ARG A 95 -6.98 14.04 -7.00
N GLU A 96 -6.48 14.49 -5.86
CA GLU A 96 -5.67 15.70 -5.77
C GLU A 96 -4.38 15.58 -6.59
N LEU A 97 -3.66 14.47 -6.47
CA LEU A 97 -2.43 14.24 -7.21
C LEU A 97 -2.65 14.07 -8.72
N ARG A 98 -3.81 13.52 -9.13
CA ARG A 98 -4.19 13.44 -10.55
C ARG A 98 -4.37 14.81 -11.20
N SER A 99 -4.67 15.84 -10.45
CA SER A 99 -4.77 17.21 -10.98
C SER A 99 -3.44 17.75 -11.53
N GLY A 100 -2.32 17.21 -11.04
CA GLY A 100 -0.95 17.63 -11.43
C GLY A 100 -0.12 16.51 -12.10
N SER A 101 -0.69 15.30 -12.28
CA SER A 101 0.03 14.15 -12.83
C SER A 101 -0.84 13.35 -13.79
N ASP A 102 -0.26 12.86 -14.89
CA ASP A 102 -0.97 12.01 -15.86
C ASP A 102 -1.26 10.61 -15.28
N VAL A 103 -0.41 10.12 -14.40
CA VAL A 103 -0.58 8.86 -13.68
C VAL A 103 -0.19 9.03 -12.22
N VAL A 104 -0.98 8.45 -11.33
CA VAL A 104 -0.63 8.35 -9.90
C VAL A 104 -0.60 6.88 -9.49
N VAL A 105 0.48 6.48 -8.81
CA VAL A 105 0.67 5.13 -8.26
C VAL A 105 0.62 5.21 -6.75
N TYR A 106 -0.35 4.54 -6.14
CA TYR A 106 -0.40 4.35 -4.70
C TYR A 106 0.27 3.04 -4.31
N LEU A 107 1.05 3.09 -3.24
CA LEU A 107 1.68 1.94 -2.59
C LEU A 107 1.48 2.03 -1.08
N ASP A 108 1.07 0.94 -0.43
CA ASP A 108 1.02 0.89 1.04
C ASP A 108 2.43 1.06 1.63
N PRO A 109 2.55 1.68 2.82
CA PRO A 109 3.86 2.04 3.37
C PRO A 109 4.76 0.83 3.70
N ASP A 110 4.18 -0.35 3.86
CA ASP A 110 4.90 -1.61 4.10
C ASP A 110 5.28 -2.36 2.81
N VAL A 111 5.38 -1.63 1.70
CA VAL A 111 5.91 -2.11 0.42
C VAL A 111 7.38 -1.73 0.27
N GLU A 112 8.19 -2.62 -0.33
CA GLU A 112 9.53 -2.31 -0.83
C GLU A 112 9.62 -2.67 -2.32
N VAL A 113 10.15 -1.73 -3.13
CA VAL A 113 10.27 -1.84 -4.60
C VAL A 113 11.63 -2.39 -4.98
N TYR A 114 11.65 -3.37 -5.88
CA TYR A 114 12.85 -4.08 -6.33
C TYR A 114 13.18 -3.90 -7.82
N SER A 115 12.23 -3.42 -8.62
CA SER A 115 12.46 -3.06 -10.02
C SER A 115 11.44 -2.04 -10.53
N SER A 116 11.67 -1.51 -11.74
CA SER A 116 10.80 -0.46 -12.32
C SER A 116 9.34 -0.88 -12.43
N LEU A 117 8.45 0.08 -12.13
CA LEU A 117 7.00 0.01 -12.30
C LEU A 117 6.51 0.73 -13.59
N ASP A 118 7.40 1.10 -14.50
CA ASP A 118 7.03 1.84 -15.73
C ASP A 118 6.00 1.08 -16.59
N GLY A 119 6.04 -0.27 -16.59
CA GLY A 119 5.01 -1.08 -17.24
C GLY A 119 3.62 -0.87 -16.66
N VAL A 120 3.53 -0.70 -15.34
CA VAL A 120 2.25 -0.43 -14.65
C VAL A 120 1.76 0.99 -14.95
N THR A 121 2.66 1.97 -14.99
CA THR A 121 2.28 3.36 -15.31
C THR A 121 1.79 3.48 -16.74
N ALA A 122 2.38 2.75 -17.69
CA ALA A 122 1.91 2.68 -19.06
C ALA A 122 0.48 2.08 -19.15
N LEU A 123 0.21 0.99 -18.42
CA LEU A 123 -1.13 0.40 -18.32
C LEU A 123 -2.15 1.38 -17.71
N ALA A 124 -1.78 2.14 -16.68
CA ALA A 124 -2.66 3.13 -16.09
C ALA A 124 -2.95 4.30 -17.03
N ALA A 125 -1.96 4.74 -17.80
CA ALA A 125 -2.16 5.76 -18.83
C ALA A 125 -3.12 5.30 -19.95
N GLU A 126 -3.12 4.00 -20.27
CA GLU A 126 -3.98 3.42 -21.32
C GLU A 126 -5.39 3.08 -20.82
N HIS A 127 -5.50 2.49 -19.62
CA HIS A 127 -6.74 1.87 -19.13
C HIS A 127 -7.42 2.65 -18.00
N GLY A 128 -6.81 3.71 -17.50
CA GLY A 128 -7.33 4.56 -16.44
C GLY A 128 -7.17 3.97 -15.03
N ILE A 129 -7.47 2.71 -14.81
CA ILE A 129 -7.37 2.04 -13.49
C ILE A 129 -6.59 0.74 -13.67
N VAL A 130 -5.57 0.53 -12.81
CA VAL A 130 -4.82 -0.73 -12.76
C VAL A 130 -4.89 -1.31 -11.34
N LEU A 131 -5.33 -2.55 -11.25
CA LEU A 131 -5.50 -3.31 -10.01
C LEU A 131 -4.64 -4.56 -10.01
N THR A 132 -4.22 -5.02 -8.83
CA THR A 132 -3.57 -6.32 -8.64
C THR A 132 -4.48 -7.26 -7.85
N PRO A 133 -4.75 -8.49 -8.35
CA PRO A 133 -5.50 -9.46 -7.59
C PRO A 133 -4.65 -10.02 -6.43
N HIS A 134 -5.29 -10.49 -5.36
CA HIS A 134 -4.59 -11.19 -4.29
C HIS A 134 -3.87 -12.43 -4.82
N ASN A 135 -4.54 -13.24 -5.63
CA ASN A 135 -4.03 -14.48 -6.19
C ASN A 135 -4.18 -14.51 -7.71
N LEU A 136 -3.29 -15.20 -8.38
CA LEU A 136 -3.32 -15.47 -9.83
C LEU A 136 -3.83 -16.89 -10.13
N GLU A 137 -3.71 -17.79 -9.14
CA GLU A 137 -4.10 -19.19 -9.22
C GLU A 137 -5.12 -19.54 -8.13
N PRO A 138 -6.00 -20.53 -8.35
CA PRO A 138 -6.92 -21.03 -7.32
C PRO A 138 -6.16 -21.55 -6.09
N MET A 139 -6.59 -21.13 -4.91
CA MET A 139 -5.91 -21.53 -3.67
C MET A 139 -6.10 -23.03 -3.37
N PRO A 140 -5.07 -23.74 -2.88
CA PRO A 140 -5.19 -25.11 -2.42
C PRO A 140 -6.15 -25.24 -1.22
N ARG A 141 -7.03 -26.25 -1.25
CA ARG A 141 -7.92 -26.58 -0.12
C ARG A 141 -7.22 -27.52 0.86
N ASP A 142 -6.17 -27.03 1.50
CA ASP A 142 -5.27 -27.81 2.37
C ASP A 142 -5.40 -27.45 3.86
N GLY A 143 -6.37 -26.59 4.23
CA GLY A 143 -6.62 -26.14 5.60
C GLY A 143 -5.64 -25.12 6.12
N LYS A 144 -4.75 -24.58 5.27
CA LYS A 144 -3.77 -23.56 5.65
C LYS A 144 -4.31 -22.14 5.47
N GLU A 145 -3.70 -21.19 6.21
CA GLU A 145 -4.06 -19.77 6.17
C GLU A 145 -3.13 -18.97 5.23
N PRO A 146 -3.66 -17.93 4.54
CA PRO A 146 -5.08 -17.65 4.38
C PRO A 146 -5.75 -18.69 3.49
N ASP A 147 -7.08 -18.80 3.61
CA ASP A 147 -7.91 -19.58 2.71
C ASP A 147 -8.70 -18.66 1.74
N GLU A 148 -9.46 -19.27 0.81
CA GLU A 148 -10.28 -18.53 -0.16
C GLU A 148 -11.37 -17.68 0.51
N ALA A 149 -11.90 -18.11 1.67
CA ALA A 149 -12.94 -17.37 2.38
C ALA A 149 -12.41 -16.06 2.94
N VAL A 150 -11.18 -16.05 3.43
CA VAL A 150 -10.49 -14.81 3.87
C VAL A 150 -10.34 -13.86 2.70
N ILE A 151 -9.87 -14.32 1.53
CA ILE A 151 -9.73 -13.48 0.33
C ILE A 151 -11.07 -12.93 -0.15
N MET A 152 -12.11 -13.79 -0.20
CA MET A 152 -13.47 -13.36 -0.55
C MET A 152 -14.02 -12.32 0.43
N GLY A 153 -13.71 -12.46 1.71
CA GLY A 153 -14.14 -11.53 2.77
C GLY A 153 -13.42 -10.19 2.73
N THR A 154 -12.14 -10.19 2.37
CA THR A 154 -11.31 -8.97 2.34
C THR A 154 -11.33 -8.26 0.99
N GLY A 155 -11.68 -8.93 -0.10
CA GLY A 155 -11.74 -8.40 -1.46
C GLY A 155 -10.84 -9.16 -2.43
N MET A 156 -11.22 -9.17 -3.72
CA MET A 156 -10.47 -9.87 -4.77
C MET A 156 -9.17 -9.15 -5.14
N PHE A 157 -9.12 -7.84 -4.99
CA PHE A 157 -7.96 -7.00 -5.29
C PHE A 157 -7.31 -6.53 -4.01
N ASN A 158 -5.98 -6.50 -3.96
CA ASN A 158 -5.26 -5.94 -2.83
C ASN A 158 -4.92 -4.47 -3.08
N LEU A 159 -5.44 -3.60 -2.25
CA LEU A 159 -5.31 -2.15 -2.35
C LEU A 159 -4.06 -1.57 -1.69
N GLY A 160 -3.12 -2.42 -1.29
CA GLY A 160 -1.75 -2.00 -1.05
C GLY A 160 -1.05 -1.51 -2.33
N PHE A 161 -1.74 -1.69 -3.47
CA PHE A 161 -1.36 -1.12 -4.75
C PHE A 161 -2.61 -0.74 -5.55
N VAL A 162 -2.60 0.46 -6.13
CA VAL A 162 -3.49 0.86 -7.21
C VAL A 162 -2.80 1.93 -8.05
N ALA A 163 -2.94 1.87 -9.37
CA ALA A 163 -2.50 2.96 -10.24
C ALA A 163 -3.70 3.55 -10.97
N VAL A 164 -3.74 4.88 -11.06
CA VAL A 164 -4.83 5.63 -11.68
C VAL A 164 -4.28 6.59 -12.73
N GLY A 165 -4.93 6.63 -13.88
CA GLY A 165 -4.57 7.44 -15.02
C GLY A 165 -5.78 8.19 -15.58
N PRO A 166 -5.72 8.69 -16.84
CA PRO A 166 -6.82 9.41 -17.47
C PRO A 166 -8.11 8.58 -17.51
N GLY A 167 -9.24 9.20 -17.16
CA GLY A 167 -10.55 8.55 -17.12
C GLY A 167 -10.89 7.81 -15.83
N SER A 168 -10.01 7.87 -14.81
CA SER A 168 -10.26 7.28 -13.48
C SER A 168 -11.13 8.15 -12.56
N GLU A 169 -11.40 9.39 -12.92
CA GLU A 169 -12.12 10.36 -12.10
C GLU A 169 -13.50 9.83 -11.61
N PRO A 170 -14.34 9.20 -12.44
CA PRO A 170 -15.62 8.64 -11.98
C PRO A 170 -15.46 7.54 -10.92
N PHE A 171 -14.39 6.75 -11.01
CA PHE A 171 -14.06 5.75 -9.98
C PHE A 171 -13.60 6.42 -8.69
N LEU A 172 -12.72 7.41 -8.76
CA LEU A 172 -12.23 8.12 -7.57
C LEU A 172 -13.37 8.82 -6.83
N ASP A 173 -14.31 9.43 -7.56
CA ASP A 173 -15.50 10.05 -6.97
C ASP A 173 -16.44 9.01 -6.34
N PHE A 174 -16.68 7.89 -7.04
CA PHE A 174 -17.44 6.76 -6.51
C PHE A 174 -16.83 6.26 -5.20
N TRP A 175 -15.53 6.04 -5.20
CA TRP A 175 -14.80 5.46 -4.07
C TRP A 175 -14.74 6.43 -2.89
N ALA A 176 -14.41 7.70 -3.11
CA ALA A 176 -14.40 8.75 -2.09
C ALA A 176 -15.75 8.87 -1.38
N GLN A 177 -16.86 8.87 -2.15
CA GLN A 177 -18.21 8.98 -1.59
C GLN A 177 -18.56 7.82 -0.63
N ARG A 178 -18.05 6.59 -0.89
CA ARG A 178 -18.27 5.43 -0.01
C ARG A 178 -17.38 5.51 1.21
N LEU A 179 -16.11 5.82 0.99
CA LEU A 179 -15.13 5.79 2.07
C LEU A 179 -15.25 6.95 3.06
N GLU A 180 -16.04 7.95 2.77
CA GLU A 180 -16.37 8.98 3.77
C GLU A 180 -17.05 8.40 5.02
N ARG A 181 -17.77 7.25 4.88
CA ARG A 181 -18.52 6.60 5.97
C ARG A 181 -18.30 5.11 6.14
N ASP A 182 -17.92 4.40 5.08
CA ASP A 182 -17.98 2.94 5.00
C ASP A 182 -16.60 2.31 4.78
N ALA A 183 -15.52 2.97 5.22
CA ALA A 183 -14.17 2.42 5.23
C ALA A 183 -13.87 1.61 6.51
N VAL A 184 -14.85 0.89 7.02
CA VAL A 184 -14.77 0.15 8.29
C VAL A 184 -14.39 -1.30 8.07
N VAL A 185 -13.82 -1.92 9.11
CA VAL A 185 -13.65 -3.39 9.19
C VAL A 185 -14.90 -3.98 9.82
N ALA A 186 -15.87 -4.34 8.99
CA ALA A 186 -17.16 -4.90 9.39
C ALA A 186 -17.54 -6.11 8.51
N PRO A 187 -16.92 -7.28 8.73
CA PRO A 187 -17.13 -8.47 7.90
C PRO A 187 -18.59 -8.94 7.84
N GLU A 188 -19.35 -8.72 8.90
CA GLU A 188 -20.78 -9.02 8.96
C GLU A 188 -21.61 -8.14 8.00
N GLN A 189 -21.09 -6.97 7.62
CA GLN A 189 -21.66 -6.07 6.63
C GLN A 189 -21.00 -6.20 5.25
N GLN A 190 -20.12 -7.18 5.10
CA GLN A 190 -19.30 -7.39 3.88
C GLN A 190 -18.39 -6.19 3.57
N LEU A 191 -17.95 -5.44 4.60
CA LEU A 191 -17.04 -4.31 4.48
C LEU A 191 -15.65 -4.67 5.01
N PHE A 192 -14.65 -4.26 4.28
CA PHE A 192 -13.26 -4.34 4.69
C PHE A 192 -12.51 -3.15 4.12
N THR A 193 -12.44 -2.10 4.90
CA THR A 193 -11.80 -0.81 4.59
C THR A 193 -12.16 -0.27 3.19
N ASP A 194 -11.19 0.20 2.45
CA ASP A 194 -11.31 0.68 1.07
C ASP A 194 -11.45 -0.46 0.04
N GLN A 195 -10.97 -1.65 0.39
CA GLN A 195 -10.68 -2.74 -0.52
C GLN A 195 -11.92 -3.42 -1.09
N ARG A 196 -12.94 -3.70 -0.26
CA ARG A 196 -14.18 -4.35 -0.72
C ARG A 196 -14.97 -3.54 -1.77
N TRP A 197 -14.89 -2.23 -1.71
CA TRP A 197 -15.54 -1.35 -2.68
C TRP A 197 -14.96 -1.47 -4.09
N VAL A 198 -13.69 -1.84 -4.19
CA VAL A 198 -12.99 -1.98 -5.46
C VAL A 198 -13.38 -3.24 -6.23
N ASP A 199 -13.99 -4.23 -5.56
CA ASP A 199 -14.58 -5.40 -6.23
C ASP A 199 -15.71 -5.01 -7.21
N CYS A 200 -16.29 -3.82 -7.08
CA CYS A 200 -17.28 -3.28 -8.01
C CYS A 200 -16.65 -2.74 -9.32
N VAL A 201 -15.34 -2.46 -9.33
CA VAL A 201 -14.66 -1.82 -10.48
C VAL A 201 -14.86 -2.59 -11.78
N PRO A 202 -14.69 -3.93 -11.84
CA PRO A 202 -14.87 -4.67 -13.08
C PRO A 202 -16.25 -4.57 -13.72
N GLY A 203 -17.27 -4.28 -12.91
CA GLY A 203 -18.65 -4.11 -13.37
C GLY A 203 -19.04 -2.69 -13.74
N LEU A 204 -18.28 -1.68 -13.24
CA LEU A 204 -18.71 -0.28 -13.29
C LEU A 204 -17.78 0.62 -14.11
N PHE A 205 -16.48 0.30 -14.18
CA PHE A 205 -15.47 1.21 -14.73
C PHE A 205 -14.50 0.48 -15.67
N GLY A 206 -13.97 1.20 -16.66
CA GLY A 206 -12.83 0.74 -17.45
C GLY A 206 -11.62 0.51 -16.55
N HIS A 207 -10.94 -0.61 -16.70
CA HIS A 207 -9.82 -0.99 -15.84
C HIS A 207 -8.93 -2.04 -16.49
N HIS A 208 -7.77 -2.26 -15.88
CA HIS A 208 -6.87 -3.37 -16.21
C HIS A 208 -6.52 -4.14 -14.94
N VAL A 209 -6.59 -5.47 -15.00
CA VAL A 209 -6.10 -6.35 -13.94
C VAL A 209 -4.68 -6.80 -14.29
N ALA A 210 -3.70 -6.25 -13.60
CA ALA A 210 -2.29 -6.58 -13.81
C ALA A 210 -1.98 -7.97 -13.21
N ARG A 211 -1.63 -8.92 -14.08
CA ARG A 211 -1.33 -10.31 -13.72
C ARG A 211 0.17 -10.63 -13.73
N ASP A 212 1.04 -9.62 -13.68
CA ASP A 212 2.48 -9.80 -13.52
C ASP A 212 2.76 -10.43 -12.14
N PRO A 213 3.35 -11.63 -12.04
CA PRO A 213 3.59 -12.32 -10.78
C PRO A 213 4.58 -11.59 -9.87
N GLY A 214 5.38 -10.67 -10.43
CA GLY A 214 6.30 -9.83 -9.67
C GLY A 214 5.64 -8.67 -8.92
N LEU A 215 4.37 -8.36 -9.21
CA LEU A 215 3.63 -7.30 -8.54
C LEU A 215 2.98 -7.83 -7.26
N ASN A 216 3.06 -7.08 -6.17
CA ASN A 216 2.32 -7.31 -4.92
C ASN A 216 2.56 -8.71 -4.33
N VAL A 217 3.83 -9.16 -4.31
CA VAL A 217 4.22 -10.43 -3.66
C VAL A 217 4.06 -10.29 -2.16
N ALA A 218 3.29 -11.18 -1.52
CA ALA A 218 2.96 -11.11 -0.11
C ALA A 218 2.66 -12.49 0.49
N TYR A 219 2.33 -12.53 1.79
CA TYR A 219 2.05 -13.77 2.50
C TYR A 219 0.88 -14.57 1.92
N TRP A 220 -0.09 -13.90 1.27
CA TRP A 220 -1.28 -14.55 0.71
C TRP A 220 -1.04 -15.23 -0.63
N ASN A 221 0.04 -14.87 -1.37
CA ASN A 221 0.31 -15.38 -2.71
C ASN A 221 1.72 -15.92 -2.93
N ALA A 222 2.63 -15.82 -1.96
CA ALA A 222 4.00 -16.30 -2.11
C ALA A 222 4.07 -17.83 -2.36
N TRP A 223 3.04 -18.58 -2.02
CA TRP A 223 2.92 -20.00 -2.29
C TRP A 223 2.81 -20.35 -3.79
N GLU A 224 2.21 -19.45 -4.59
CA GLU A 224 2.05 -19.59 -6.05
C GLU A 224 3.15 -18.87 -6.83
N ARG A 225 4.01 -18.10 -6.15
CA ARG A 225 5.01 -17.21 -6.74
C ARG A 225 6.43 -17.62 -6.36
N PRO A 226 6.98 -18.67 -7.02
CA PRO A 226 8.32 -19.16 -6.70
C PRO A 226 9.36 -18.08 -6.97
N LEU A 227 10.08 -17.71 -5.90
CA LEU A 227 11.18 -16.75 -5.94
C LEU A 227 12.50 -17.46 -6.22
N SER A 228 13.30 -16.88 -7.10
CA SER A 228 14.63 -17.33 -7.44
C SER A 228 15.59 -16.15 -7.64
N ARG A 229 16.89 -16.41 -7.70
CA ARG A 229 17.87 -15.44 -8.16
C ARG A 229 18.39 -15.84 -9.53
N ASP A 230 18.55 -14.84 -10.42
CA ASP A 230 19.23 -15.05 -11.69
C ASP A 230 20.76 -14.97 -11.55
N THR A 231 21.47 -15.06 -12.68
CA THR A 231 22.94 -14.99 -12.72
C THR A 231 23.52 -13.68 -12.22
N ASP A 232 22.75 -12.58 -12.31
CA ASP A 232 23.14 -11.24 -11.84
C ASP A 232 22.66 -10.98 -10.39
N ALA A 233 22.23 -12.04 -9.70
CA ALA A 233 21.68 -12.01 -8.36
C ALA A 233 20.37 -11.21 -8.21
N ALA A 234 19.74 -10.78 -9.31
CA ALA A 234 18.43 -10.15 -9.28
C ALA A 234 17.34 -11.17 -8.91
N VAL A 235 16.34 -10.72 -8.14
CA VAL A 235 15.24 -11.59 -7.73
C VAL A 235 14.21 -11.70 -8.83
N ARG A 236 13.82 -12.94 -9.13
CA ARG A 236 12.79 -13.31 -10.09
C ARG A 236 11.61 -14.00 -9.40
N VAL A 237 10.43 -13.79 -9.96
CA VAL A 237 9.18 -14.46 -9.56
C VAL A 237 8.64 -15.20 -10.76
N ALA A 238 8.62 -16.53 -10.74
CA ALA A 238 8.23 -17.35 -11.90
C ALA A 238 8.94 -16.97 -13.22
N GLY A 239 10.21 -16.50 -13.14
CA GLY A 239 11.01 -16.07 -14.28
C GLY A 239 10.90 -14.57 -14.60
N GLU A 240 9.88 -13.87 -14.15
CA GLU A 240 9.70 -12.43 -14.33
C GLU A 240 10.43 -11.62 -13.23
N PRO A 241 10.81 -10.36 -13.45
CA PRO A 241 11.42 -9.53 -12.43
C PRO A 241 10.50 -9.34 -11.22
N LEU A 242 11.04 -9.47 -10.00
CA LEU A 242 10.32 -9.02 -8.81
C LEU A 242 10.12 -7.50 -8.89
N ARG A 243 8.85 -7.06 -8.86
CA ARG A 243 8.50 -5.63 -8.88
C ARG A 243 8.50 -5.05 -7.48
N PHE A 244 7.66 -5.59 -6.61
CA PHE A 244 7.64 -5.21 -5.21
C PHE A 244 7.07 -6.32 -4.32
N VAL A 245 7.52 -6.31 -3.07
CA VAL A 245 6.98 -7.13 -1.98
C VAL A 245 6.15 -6.24 -1.07
N HIS A 246 4.98 -6.72 -0.70
CA HIS A 246 4.11 -6.10 0.29
C HIS A 246 4.26 -6.87 1.61
N PHE A 247 5.02 -6.32 2.55
CA PHE A 247 5.35 -6.95 3.83
C PHE A 247 4.22 -6.84 4.86
N SER A 248 2.98 -7.01 4.40
CA SER A 248 1.78 -6.89 5.22
C SER A 248 1.85 -7.74 6.48
N GLY A 249 1.77 -7.09 7.63
CA GLY A 249 1.85 -7.75 8.93
C GLY A 249 3.24 -8.27 9.33
N TYR A 250 4.30 -8.00 8.56
CA TYR A 250 5.66 -8.33 8.96
C TYR A 250 6.11 -7.46 10.14
N ARG A 251 6.81 -8.09 11.09
CA ARG A 251 7.35 -7.39 12.27
C ARG A 251 8.82 -7.74 12.46
N PRO A 252 9.74 -6.74 12.49
CA PRO A 252 11.17 -6.96 12.72
C PRO A 252 11.50 -7.70 14.02
N GLU A 253 10.62 -7.63 15.05
CA GLU A 253 10.78 -8.34 16.34
C GLU A 253 10.51 -9.84 16.21
N ARG A 254 9.82 -10.26 15.11
CA ARG A 254 9.49 -11.66 14.84
C ARG A 254 9.95 -12.05 13.43
N PRO A 255 11.26 -11.98 13.12
CA PRO A 255 11.78 -12.14 11.75
C PRO A 255 11.56 -13.53 11.17
N TRP A 256 11.20 -14.51 11.98
CA TRP A 256 10.83 -15.87 11.55
C TRP A 256 9.39 -15.98 11.03
N LEU A 257 8.56 -14.97 11.25
CA LEU A 257 7.16 -14.95 10.86
C LEU A 257 6.97 -13.99 9.67
N LEU A 258 6.49 -14.50 8.54
CA LEU A 258 6.25 -13.70 7.34
C LEU A 258 5.17 -12.63 7.56
N SER A 259 4.10 -13.00 8.27
CA SER A 259 3.00 -12.09 8.59
C SER A 259 2.31 -12.45 9.90
N SER A 260 1.97 -11.44 10.70
CA SER A 260 1.16 -11.63 11.90
C SER A 260 -0.31 -11.99 11.59
N HIS A 261 -0.75 -11.82 10.34
CA HIS A 261 -2.09 -12.18 9.88
C HIS A 261 -2.27 -13.70 9.68
N CYS A 262 -1.17 -14.46 9.58
CA CYS A 262 -1.16 -15.91 9.37
C CYS A 262 -0.21 -16.58 10.38
N ALA A 263 -0.54 -16.54 11.67
CA ALA A 263 0.36 -17.04 12.71
C ALA A 263 0.09 -18.50 13.13
N ARG A 264 -1.08 -19.07 12.81
CA ARG A 264 -1.45 -20.42 13.30
C ARG A 264 -0.98 -21.53 12.38
N ASP A 265 -1.49 -21.54 11.14
CA ASP A 265 -1.18 -22.56 10.12
C ASP A 265 -0.80 -21.88 8.81
N PRO A 266 0.33 -21.12 8.78
CA PRO A 266 0.70 -20.36 7.60
C PRO A 266 0.99 -21.27 6.41
N ARG A 267 0.49 -20.88 5.23
CA ARG A 267 0.77 -21.58 3.96
C ARG A 267 2.23 -21.46 3.55
N VAL A 268 2.88 -20.38 3.95
CA VAL A 268 4.27 -20.07 3.61
C VAL A 268 5.10 -20.00 4.89
N LEU A 269 6.04 -20.92 5.02
CA LEU A 269 7.04 -20.94 6.08
C LEU A 269 8.37 -20.38 5.56
N LEU A 270 8.89 -19.32 6.15
CA LEU A 270 10.14 -18.70 5.71
C LEU A 270 11.35 -19.67 5.71
N SER A 271 11.29 -20.76 6.49
CA SER A 271 12.29 -21.82 6.46
C SER A 271 12.35 -22.59 5.13
N GLU A 272 11.24 -22.61 4.38
CA GLU A 272 11.10 -23.30 3.10
C GLU A 272 11.30 -22.37 1.89
N TYR A 273 11.34 -21.05 2.12
CA TYR A 273 11.44 -19.99 1.11
C TYR A 273 12.67 -19.12 1.34
N PRO A 274 13.89 -19.60 1.04
CA PRO A 274 15.13 -18.92 1.42
C PRO A 274 15.27 -17.51 0.81
N VAL A 275 14.88 -17.30 -0.45
CA VAL A 275 14.95 -15.97 -1.08
C VAL A 275 13.97 -15.01 -0.41
N LEU A 276 12.74 -15.46 -0.10
CA LEU A 276 11.75 -14.62 0.60
C LEU A 276 12.25 -14.27 2.02
N ARG A 277 12.89 -15.22 2.71
CA ARG A 277 13.49 -14.96 4.01
C ARG A 277 14.57 -13.89 3.94
N GLU A 278 15.45 -13.95 2.94
CA GLU A 278 16.48 -12.92 2.73
C GLU A 278 15.85 -11.53 2.51
N LEU A 279 14.75 -11.46 1.75
CA LEU A 279 14.01 -10.21 1.54
C LEU A 279 13.40 -9.69 2.84
N CYS A 280 12.75 -10.56 3.65
CA CYS A 280 12.23 -10.19 4.97
C CYS A 280 13.33 -9.69 5.92
N ASP A 281 14.48 -10.37 5.96
CA ASP A 281 15.62 -9.95 6.77
C ASP A 281 16.19 -8.61 6.28
N GLY A 282 16.21 -8.39 4.97
CA GLY A 282 16.60 -7.13 4.34
C GLY A 282 15.67 -5.98 4.74
N TYR A 283 14.38 -6.19 4.57
CA TYR A 283 13.34 -5.21 4.93
C TYR A 283 13.37 -4.88 6.43
N GLY A 284 13.51 -5.90 7.31
CA GLY A 284 13.63 -5.66 8.75
C GLY A 284 14.86 -4.83 9.13
N ARG A 285 16.00 -5.01 8.43
CA ARG A 285 17.19 -4.13 8.62
C ARG A 285 16.92 -2.72 8.13
N ALA A 286 16.29 -2.56 6.96
CA ALA A 286 15.93 -1.26 6.39
C ALA A 286 14.99 -0.47 7.31
N LEU A 287 13.95 -1.13 7.85
CA LEU A 287 13.03 -0.52 8.81
C LEU A 287 13.76 0.01 10.06
N ARG A 288 14.66 -0.80 10.65
CA ARG A 288 15.44 -0.37 11.82
C ARG A 288 16.37 0.79 11.48
N ALA A 289 17.03 0.75 10.32
CA ALA A 289 17.87 1.84 9.86
C ALA A 289 17.06 3.13 9.60
N ALA A 290 15.80 3.00 9.20
CA ALA A 290 14.87 4.11 9.02
C ALA A 290 14.29 4.67 10.34
N GLY A 291 14.58 4.04 11.48
CA GLY A 291 14.14 4.50 12.81
C GLY A 291 13.02 3.67 13.45
N TYR A 292 12.61 2.56 12.85
CA TYR A 292 11.61 1.68 13.45
C TYR A 292 12.11 1.09 14.80
N GLY A 293 11.27 1.18 15.83
CA GLY A 293 11.62 0.69 17.18
C GLY A 293 12.65 1.54 17.89
N GLY A 294 12.90 2.76 17.42
CA GLY A 294 13.80 3.73 18.08
C GLY A 294 13.32 4.17 19.46
N PRO A 295 14.19 4.85 20.23
CA PRO A 295 13.89 5.31 21.58
C PRO A 295 12.85 6.45 21.65
N GLU A 296 12.60 7.13 20.55
CA GLU A 296 11.52 8.10 20.47
C GLU A 296 10.19 7.36 20.60
N PRO A 297 9.33 7.75 21.57
CA PRO A 297 7.99 7.17 21.64
C PRO A 297 7.33 7.41 20.29
N SER A 298 6.83 6.33 19.67
CA SER A 298 5.98 6.51 18.51
C SER A 298 4.90 7.51 18.89
N ALA A 299 4.85 8.64 18.18
CA ALA A 299 3.88 9.67 18.49
C ALA A 299 2.49 9.02 18.56
N ALA A 300 1.79 9.18 19.68
CA ALA A 300 0.43 8.68 19.80
C ALA A 300 -0.42 9.25 18.67
N TYR A 301 -1.29 8.42 18.12
CA TYR A 301 -2.21 8.86 17.06
C TYR A 301 -3.04 10.05 17.56
N ARG A 302 -2.96 11.17 16.84
CA ARG A 302 -3.49 12.47 17.29
C ARG A 302 -4.98 12.44 17.59
N TYR A 303 -5.74 11.61 16.88
CA TYR A 303 -7.19 11.52 17.00
C TYR A 303 -7.65 10.33 17.85
N ALA A 304 -6.75 9.70 18.64
CA ALA A 304 -7.11 8.62 19.55
C ALA A 304 -7.81 9.09 20.81
N THR A 305 -7.72 10.38 21.12
CA THR A 305 -8.31 10.97 22.34
C THR A 305 -8.95 12.31 22.02
N THR A 306 -9.92 12.70 22.86
CA THR A 306 -10.43 14.09 22.89
C THR A 306 -9.33 15.06 23.34
N PRO A 307 -9.52 16.40 23.19
CA PRO A 307 -8.61 17.40 23.75
C PRO A 307 -8.38 17.27 25.26
N GLU A 308 -9.34 16.71 25.98
CA GLU A 308 -9.31 16.45 27.43
C GLU A 308 -8.62 15.11 27.78
N GLY A 309 -8.20 14.32 26.77
CA GLY A 309 -7.49 13.06 26.93
C GLY A 309 -8.38 11.83 27.09
N GLU A 310 -9.68 11.93 26.88
CA GLU A 310 -10.60 10.79 26.91
C GLU A 310 -10.46 9.97 25.60
N PRO A 311 -10.38 8.63 25.65
CA PRO A 311 -10.28 7.80 24.46
C PRO A 311 -11.47 8.00 23.53
N LEU A 312 -11.19 8.18 22.24
CA LEU A 312 -12.18 8.10 21.17
C LEU A 312 -12.20 6.65 20.69
N THR A 313 -12.97 5.80 21.38
CA THR A 313 -13.21 4.35 21.11
C THR A 313 -11.99 3.48 20.86
#